data_7bcb5263c27d369e05e29503d0a9e860
#
_entry.id   7bcb5263c27d369e05e29503d0a9e860
#
_cell.length_a   1.000
_cell.length_b   1.000
_cell.length_c   1.000
_cell.angle_alpha   90.00
_cell.angle_beta   90.00
_cell.angle_gamma   90.00
#
_symmetry.space_group_name_H-M   'P 1'
#
loop_
_entity.id
_entity.type
_entity.pdbx_description
1 polymer ?
#
loop_
_entity_poly.entity_id
_entity_poly.type
_entity_poly.pdbx_seq_one_letter_code
_entity_poly.pdbx_strand_id
1 'polypeptide(L)'
;GDHIVASSSLYGGTYNLLSVTLPRHGITTTFVDPSSAENFQRAAQENTRAFFIESLGNPKLDVLDIEAISKEAKAYKLPLIVDNTVATPYLLNPIAYGANIVIQSLTKYINGNGTALGGAIIDAGTFDWGCGKFPEFTEPSAGYHGLIYNEVIGAASFIAKVRIEGLRDYGAALS
;
A
#
# COMPACT_ATOMS: atom_id res chain seq x y z
N GLY A 1 5.68 13.24 -11.36
CA GLY A 1 4.64 12.68 -10.54
C GLY A 1 4.65 11.17 -10.54
N ASP A 2 4.37 10.60 -9.38
CA ASP A 2 4.26 9.17 -9.21
C ASP A 2 2.89 8.64 -9.65
N HIS A 3 2.81 7.34 -9.91
CA HIS A 3 1.62 6.69 -10.39
C HIS A 3 1.30 5.44 -9.56
N ILE A 4 0.01 5.18 -9.36
CA ILE A 4 -0.51 4.00 -8.68
C ILE A 4 -1.46 3.27 -9.63
N VAL A 5 -1.38 1.94 -9.68
CA VAL A 5 -2.43 1.12 -10.30
C VAL A 5 -3.29 0.55 -9.18
N ALA A 6 -4.58 0.81 -9.23
CA ALA A 6 -5.51 0.43 -8.17
C ALA A 6 -6.70 -0.37 -8.70
N SER A 7 -7.22 -1.28 -7.88
CA SER A 7 -8.53 -1.89 -8.15
C SER A 7 -9.60 -0.83 -8.30
N SER A 8 -10.55 -1.03 -9.21
CA SER A 8 -11.75 -0.19 -9.30
C SER A 8 -12.80 -0.52 -8.23
N SER A 9 -12.61 -1.62 -7.49
CA SER A 9 -13.50 -2.09 -6.43
C SER A 9 -12.90 -1.71 -5.07
N LEU A 10 -13.06 -0.44 -4.69
CA LEU A 10 -12.50 0.13 -3.47
C LEU A 10 -13.57 0.84 -2.65
N TYR A 11 -13.33 0.93 -1.35
CA TYR A 11 -14.08 1.82 -0.45
C TYR A 11 -14.10 3.26 -0.98
N GLY A 12 -15.26 3.91 -0.92
CA GLY A 12 -15.47 5.23 -1.51
C GLY A 12 -14.49 6.30 -1.03
N GLY A 13 -14.08 6.26 0.25
CA GLY A 13 -13.07 7.18 0.78
C GLY A 13 -11.68 6.96 0.16
N THR A 14 -11.27 5.72 -0.04
CA THR A 14 -10.02 5.36 -0.72
C THR A 14 -10.07 5.75 -2.18
N TYR A 15 -11.18 5.46 -2.86
CA TYR A 15 -11.38 5.89 -4.25
C TYR A 15 -11.26 7.41 -4.40
N ASN A 16 -11.92 8.18 -3.53
CA ASN A 16 -11.83 9.64 -3.54
C ASN A 16 -10.41 10.15 -3.22
N LEU A 17 -9.71 9.52 -2.28
CA LEU A 17 -8.31 9.84 -1.98
C LEU A 17 -7.45 9.69 -3.24
N LEU A 18 -7.55 8.54 -3.92
CA LEU A 18 -6.73 8.22 -5.08
C LEU A 18 -7.12 9.01 -6.33
N SER A 19 -8.42 9.30 -6.53
CA SER A 19 -8.91 9.97 -7.74
C SER A 19 -8.93 11.50 -7.69
N VAL A 20 -9.06 12.08 -6.48
CA VAL A 20 -9.26 13.52 -6.31
C VAL A 20 -8.15 14.18 -5.49
N THR A 21 -7.80 13.58 -4.35
CA THR A 21 -6.88 14.22 -3.39
C THR A 21 -5.43 14.07 -3.84
N LEU A 22 -4.97 12.87 -4.12
CA LEU A 22 -3.58 12.61 -4.51
C LEU A 22 -3.16 13.30 -5.82
N PRO A 23 -4.02 13.46 -6.84
CA PRO A 23 -3.66 14.26 -8.03
C PRO A 23 -3.27 15.69 -7.73
N ARG A 24 -3.83 16.33 -6.69
CA ARG A 24 -3.43 17.67 -6.24
C ARG A 24 -1.98 17.71 -5.69
N HIS A 25 -1.45 16.56 -5.32
CA HIS A 25 -0.06 16.37 -4.86
C HIS A 25 0.83 15.74 -5.93
N GLY A 26 0.35 15.69 -7.19
CA GLY A 26 1.10 15.18 -8.33
C GLY A 26 1.17 13.65 -8.42
N ILE A 27 0.34 12.92 -7.68
CA ILE A 27 0.26 11.46 -7.73
C ILE A 27 -0.99 11.07 -8.52
N THR A 28 -0.81 10.30 -9.59
CA THR A 28 -1.91 9.87 -10.46
C THR A 28 -2.29 8.41 -10.18
N THR A 29 -3.52 8.02 -10.55
CA THR A 29 -3.99 6.65 -10.35
C THR A 29 -4.73 6.15 -11.59
N THR A 30 -4.38 4.95 -12.05
CA THR A 30 -5.19 4.19 -13.02
C THR A 30 -5.98 3.11 -12.27
N PHE A 31 -7.31 3.18 -12.37
CA PHE A 31 -8.20 2.18 -11.82
C PHE A 31 -8.44 1.08 -12.84
N VAL A 32 -8.33 -0.18 -12.42
CA VAL A 32 -8.50 -1.35 -13.28
C VAL A 32 -9.56 -2.30 -12.72
N ASP A 33 -10.17 -3.06 -13.61
CA ASP A 33 -11.02 -4.18 -13.21
C ASP A 33 -10.15 -5.25 -12.54
N PRO A 34 -10.39 -5.58 -11.26
CA PRO A 34 -9.56 -6.50 -10.52
C PRO A 34 -9.84 -7.98 -10.84
N SER A 35 -10.76 -8.29 -11.74
CA SER A 35 -11.09 -9.67 -12.13
C SER A 35 -9.95 -10.41 -12.82
N SER A 36 -8.96 -9.70 -13.35
CA SER A 36 -7.74 -10.26 -13.92
C SER A 36 -6.51 -9.49 -13.48
N ALA A 37 -5.48 -10.22 -13.02
CA ALA A 37 -4.18 -9.64 -12.67
C ALA A 37 -3.49 -8.96 -13.87
N GLU A 38 -3.73 -9.44 -15.09
CA GLU A 38 -3.21 -8.84 -16.32
C GLU A 38 -3.67 -7.38 -16.51
N ASN A 39 -4.79 -6.97 -15.95
CA ASN A 39 -5.25 -5.59 -16.05
C ASN A 39 -4.33 -4.64 -15.29
N PHE A 40 -3.76 -5.10 -14.15
CA PHE A 40 -2.74 -4.35 -13.43
C PHE A 40 -1.46 -4.22 -14.24
N GLN A 41 -1.02 -5.32 -14.88
CA GLN A 41 0.14 -5.34 -15.75
C GLN A 41 0.01 -4.31 -16.88
N ARG A 42 -1.13 -4.33 -17.61
CA ARG A 42 -1.38 -3.43 -18.74
C ARG A 42 -1.43 -1.96 -18.36
N ALA A 43 -1.82 -1.66 -17.12
CA ALA A 43 -1.93 -0.29 -16.61
C ALA A 43 -0.63 0.23 -16.00
N ALA A 44 0.38 -0.64 -15.78
CA ALA A 44 1.65 -0.26 -15.20
C ALA A 44 2.43 0.66 -16.16
N GLN A 45 2.97 1.75 -15.62
CA GLN A 45 3.77 2.77 -16.31
C GLN A 45 5.18 2.81 -15.72
N GLU A 46 6.10 3.50 -16.36
CA GLU A 46 7.47 3.64 -15.85
C GLU A 46 7.52 4.27 -14.46
N ASN A 47 6.68 5.28 -14.23
CA ASN A 47 6.54 6.00 -12.96
C ASN A 47 5.58 5.32 -11.97
N THR A 48 5.09 4.10 -12.23
CA THR A 48 4.27 3.36 -11.26
C THR A 48 5.11 3.00 -10.03
N ARG A 49 4.55 3.25 -8.84
CA ARG A 49 5.20 3.02 -7.55
C ARG A 49 4.55 1.91 -6.73
N ALA A 50 3.30 1.59 -6.96
CA ALA A 50 2.60 0.54 -6.22
C ALA A 50 1.40 0.01 -6.99
N PHE A 51 1.02 -1.23 -6.67
CA PHE A 51 -0.32 -1.74 -6.90
C PHE A 51 -1.10 -1.68 -5.59
N PHE A 52 -2.37 -1.26 -5.67
CA PHE A 52 -3.26 -1.11 -4.52
C PHE A 52 -4.56 -1.86 -4.73
N ILE A 53 -4.94 -2.72 -3.78
CA ILE A 53 -6.18 -3.49 -3.81
C ILE A 53 -6.83 -3.56 -2.43
N GLU A 54 -8.12 -3.88 -2.38
CA GLU A 54 -8.78 -4.41 -1.19
C GLU A 54 -8.90 -5.93 -1.32
N SER A 55 -8.64 -6.66 -0.24
CA SER A 55 -8.75 -8.13 -0.25
C SER A 55 -10.18 -8.61 -0.52
N LEU A 56 -11.14 -7.82 -0.06
CA LEU A 56 -12.57 -7.97 -0.30
C LEU A 56 -13.11 -6.61 -0.70
N GLY A 57 -13.50 -6.46 -1.96
CA GLY A 57 -13.90 -5.19 -2.56
C GLY A 57 -15.15 -4.60 -1.91
N ASN A 58 -15.18 -3.28 -1.76
CA ASN A 58 -16.32 -2.56 -1.20
C ASN A 58 -16.86 -1.56 -2.25
N PRO A 59 -18.15 -1.64 -2.66
CA PRO A 59 -19.23 -2.43 -2.07
C PRO A 59 -19.51 -3.78 -2.75
N LYS A 60 -18.76 -4.17 -3.78
CA LYS A 60 -19.10 -5.32 -4.62
C LYS A 60 -18.91 -6.68 -3.94
N LEU A 61 -18.08 -6.73 -2.88
CA LEU A 61 -17.71 -7.96 -2.16
C LEU A 61 -16.99 -9.00 -3.03
N ASP A 62 -16.35 -8.55 -4.11
CA ASP A 62 -15.50 -9.38 -4.93
C ASP A 62 -14.22 -9.76 -4.17
N VAL A 63 -13.89 -11.04 -4.20
CA VAL A 63 -12.68 -11.59 -3.60
C VAL A 63 -11.58 -11.63 -4.65
N LEU A 64 -10.46 -10.97 -4.38
CA LEU A 64 -9.38 -10.83 -5.36
C LEU A 64 -8.35 -11.95 -5.25
N ASP A 65 -7.79 -12.36 -6.38
CA ASP A 65 -6.62 -13.25 -6.44
C ASP A 65 -5.34 -12.48 -6.12
N ILE A 66 -5.06 -12.34 -4.81
CA ILE A 66 -3.90 -11.61 -4.31
C ILE A 66 -2.60 -12.21 -4.84
N GLU A 67 -2.52 -13.54 -4.93
CA GLU A 67 -1.31 -14.23 -5.39
C GLU A 67 -1.01 -13.91 -6.86
N ALA A 68 -2.01 -13.94 -7.73
CA ALA A 68 -1.85 -13.58 -9.13
C ALA A 68 -1.41 -12.12 -9.28
N ILE A 69 -2.06 -11.19 -8.57
CA ILE A 69 -1.71 -9.76 -8.62
C ILE A 69 -0.32 -9.51 -8.04
N SER A 70 0.09 -10.24 -7.00
CA SER A 70 1.43 -10.10 -6.41
C SER A 70 2.54 -10.55 -7.36
N LYS A 71 2.30 -11.58 -8.18
CA LYS A 71 3.24 -12.02 -9.22
C LYS A 71 3.47 -10.92 -10.26
N GLU A 72 2.40 -10.25 -10.68
CA GLU A 72 2.52 -9.10 -11.59
C GLU A 72 3.25 -7.93 -10.94
N ALA A 73 2.90 -7.56 -9.70
CA ALA A 73 3.61 -6.51 -8.98
C ALA A 73 5.12 -6.79 -8.88
N LYS A 74 5.48 -8.02 -8.52
CA LYS A 74 6.88 -8.46 -8.42
C LYS A 74 7.62 -8.39 -9.76
N ALA A 75 6.97 -8.76 -10.87
CA ALA A 75 7.56 -8.68 -12.21
C ALA A 75 7.93 -7.25 -12.59
N TYR A 76 7.17 -6.27 -12.13
CA TYR A 76 7.42 -4.84 -12.34
C TYR A 76 8.26 -4.19 -11.23
N LYS A 77 8.74 -4.95 -10.25
CA LYS A 77 9.46 -4.45 -9.07
C LYS A 77 8.63 -3.40 -8.33
N LEU A 78 7.37 -3.69 -8.08
CA LEU A 78 6.41 -2.83 -7.37
C LEU A 78 5.92 -3.53 -6.11
N PRO A 79 5.74 -2.81 -4.99
CA PRO A 79 5.08 -3.36 -3.84
C PRO A 79 3.58 -3.54 -4.12
N LEU A 80 3.01 -4.64 -3.64
CA LEU A 80 1.59 -4.84 -3.55
C LEU A 80 1.09 -4.40 -2.17
N ILE A 81 0.19 -3.43 -2.16
CA ILE A 81 -0.47 -2.91 -0.96
C ILE A 81 -1.89 -3.48 -0.92
N VAL A 82 -2.26 -4.12 0.17
CA VAL A 82 -3.57 -4.75 0.34
C VAL A 82 -4.28 -4.15 1.56
N ASP A 83 -5.40 -3.48 1.34
CA ASP A 83 -6.32 -3.15 2.43
C ASP A 83 -7.13 -4.39 2.79
N ASN A 84 -6.92 -4.91 4.00
CA ASN A 84 -7.54 -6.12 4.51
C ASN A 84 -8.57 -5.84 5.60
N THR A 85 -9.15 -4.66 5.59
CA THR A 85 -10.05 -4.18 6.64
C THR A 85 -11.27 -5.09 6.82
N VAL A 86 -11.88 -5.55 5.72
CA VAL A 86 -13.12 -6.35 5.79
C VAL A 86 -12.85 -7.77 6.26
N ALA A 87 -11.85 -8.44 5.69
CA ALA A 87 -11.53 -9.81 6.08
C ALA A 87 -10.86 -9.90 7.45
N THR A 88 -10.11 -8.87 7.85
CA THR A 88 -9.27 -8.84 9.05
C THR A 88 -8.15 -9.91 9.03
N PRO A 89 -7.15 -9.82 9.92
CA PRO A 89 -6.12 -10.88 10.02
C PRO A 89 -6.67 -12.25 10.44
N TYR A 90 -7.89 -12.29 10.97
CA TYR A 90 -8.52 -13.54 11.41
C TYR A 90 -8.95 -14.41 10.22
N LEU A 91 -9.57 -13.82 9.19
CA LEU A 91 -10.04 -14.55 8.02
C LEU A 91 -9.00 -14.69 6.92
N LEU A 92 -8.12 -13.68 6.78
CA LEU A 92 -7.15 -13.66 5.69
C LEU A 92 -5.85 -12.99 6.13
N ASN A 93 -4.73 -13.65 5.82
CA ASN A 93 -3.39 -13.07 5.92
C ASN A 93 -2.83 -12.78 4.51
N PRO A 94 -2.96 -11.56 3.97
CA PRO A 94 -2.52 -11.25 2.62
C PRO A 94 -1.02 -11.42 2.38
N ILE A 95 -0.18 -11.32 3.44
CA ILE A 95 1.27 -11.52 3.34
C ILE A 95 1.59 -12.95 2.88
N ALA A 96 0.81 -13.94 3.32
CA ALA A 96 0.99 -15.33 2.89
C ALA A 96 0.74 -15.51 1.38
N TYR A 97 0.05 -14.58 0.74
CA TYR A 97 -0.25 -14.56 -0.69
C TYR A 97 0.57 -13.53 -1.47
N GLY A 98 1.62 -12.98 -0.85
CA GLY A 98 2.60 -12.11 -1.52
C GLY A 98 2.36 -10.61 -1.39
N ALA A 99 1.41 -10.15 -0.56
CA ALA A 99 1.32 -8.74 -0.21
C ALA A 99 2.59 -8.29 0.51
N ASN A 100 3.11 -7.12 0.13
CA ASN A 100 4.28 -6.53 0.79
C ASN A 100 3.87 -5.62 1.94
N ILE A 101 2.74 -4.94 1.78
CA ILE A 101 2.19 -4.02 2.77
C ILE A 101 0.71 -4.34 2.96
N VAL A 102 0.27 -4.43 4.21
CA VAL A 102 -1.14 -4.62 4.55
C VAL A 102 -1.63 -3.41 5.34
N ILE A 103 -2.78 -2.89 4.96
CA ILE A 103 -3.48 -1.81 5.65
C ILE A 103 -4.70 -2.38 6.35
N GLN A 104 -4.96 -1.90 7.57
CA GLN A 104 -6.14 -2.24 8.35
C GLN A 104 -6.78 -0.97 8.90
N SER A 105 -8.05 -0.75 8.60
CA SER A 105 -8.82 0.18 9.42
C SER A 105 -9.21 -0.50 10.73
N LEU A 106 -8.49 -0.17 11.81
CA LEU A 106 -8.80 -0.66 13.15
C LEU A 106 -10.18 -0.19 13.61
N THR A 107 -10.69 0.89 13.03
CA THR A 107 -12.02 1.47 13.25
C THR A 107 -13.15 0.48 13.04
N LYS A 108 -12.97 -0.49 12.13
CA LYS A 108 -14.02 -1.41 11.65
C LYS A 108 -14.07 -2.69 12.48
N TYR A 109 -13.93 -3.85 11.84
CA TYR A 109 -14.14 -5.16 12.47
C TYR A 109 -13.14 -5.49 13.59
N ILE A 110 -11.92 -4.93 13.55
CA ILE A 110 -10.93 -5.18 14.62
C ILE A 110 -11.40 -4.53 15.93
N ASN A 111 -11.85 -3.27 15.91
CA ASN A 111 -12.46 -2.63 17.07
C ASN A 111 -13.84 -3.25 17.40
N GLY A 112 -14.65 -3.53 16.38
CA GLY A 112 -15.93 -4.22 16.46
C GLY A 112 -17.09 -3.40 17.05
N ASN A 113 -16.83 -2.28 17.71
CA ASN A 113 -17.82 -1.52 18.49
C ASN A 113 -18.15 -0.14 17.91
N GLY A 114 -17.40 0.33 16.92
CA GLY A 114 -17.58 1.66 16.33
C GLY A 114 -17.28 2.83 17.30
N THR A 115 -16.53 2.58 18.35
CA THR A 115 -16.29 3.55 19.43
C THR A 115 -14.94 4.28 19.32
N ALA A 116 -14.05 3.81 18.46
CA ALA A 116 -12.73 4.40 18.28
C ALA A 116 -12.33 4.42 16.80
N LEU A 117 -11.48 5.37 16.44
CA LEU A 117 -10.86 5.47 15.14
C LEU A 117 -9.40 5.02 15.23
N GLY A 118 -8.95 4.27 14.25
CA GLY A 118 -7.57 3.85 14.19
C GLY A 118 -7.21 3.17 12.87
N GLY A 119 -5.91 3.10 12.61
CA GLY A 119 -5.36 2.40 11.47
C GLY A 119 -4.08 1.67 11.83
N ALA A 120 -3.74 0.66 11.05
CA ALA A 120 -2.46 -0.01 11.14
C ALA A 120 -1.89 -0.23 9.74
N ILE A 121 -0.57 -0.07 9.62
CA ILE A 121 0.21 -0.43 8.45
C ILE A 121 1.15 -1.54 8.87
N ILE A 122 1.08 -2.67 8.20
CA ILE A 122 1.89 -3.86 8.45
C ILE A 122 2.81 -4.04 7.26
N ASP A 123 4.11 -4.00 7.50
CA ASP A 123 5.14 -4.27 6.50
C ASP A 123 5.58 -5.73 6.62
N ALA A 124 5.52 -6.47 5.52
CA ALA A 124 6.00 -7.85 5.47
C ALA A 124 7.53 -7.94 5.56
N GLY A 125 8.26 -6.84 5.34
CA GLY A 125 9.72 -6.82 5.27
C GLY A 125 10.31 -7.60 4.09
N THR A 126 9.51 -7.89 3.07
CA THR A 126 9.90 -8.76 1.95
C THR A 126 10.16 -8.02 0.64
N PHE A 127 9.82 -6.75 0.57
CA PHE A 127 10.04 -5.95 -0.64
C PHE A 127 11.47 -5.42 -0.70
N ASP A 128 12.09 -5.53 -1.87
CA ASP A 128 13.42 -4.96 -2.12
C ASP A 128 13.33 -3.46 -2.46
N TRP A 129 13.46 -2.61 -1.45
CA TRP A 129 13.48 -1.15 -1.61
C TRP A 129 14.73 -0.65 -2.35
N GLY A 130 15.74 -1.51 -2.50
CA GLY A 130 16.95 -1.24 -3.29
C GLY A 130 16.83 -1.54 -4.78
N CYS A 131 15.66 -1.91 -5.28
CA CYS A 131 15.43 -2.36 -6.67
C CYS A 131 15.64 -1.28 -7.76
N GLY A 132 16.00 -0.04 -7.38
CA GLY A 132 16.29 1.08 -8.28
C GLY A 132 15.09 1.98 -8.63
N LYS A 133 13.91 1.69 -8.07
CA LYS A 133 12.70 2.51 -8.30
C LYS A 133 12.38 3.47 -7.15
N PHE A 134 13.04 3.35 -6.02
CA PHE A 134 12.72 4.06 -4.78
C PHE A 134 13.95 4.80 -4.23
N PRO A 135 14.36 5.92 -4.87
CA PRO A 135 15.55 6.68 -4.46
C PRO A 135 15.45 7.17 -3.01
N GLU A 136 14.25 7.41 -2.50
CA GLU A 136 13.99 7.81 -1.13
C GLU A 136 14.43 6.79 -0.06
N PHE A 137 14.77 5.56 -0.47
CA PHE A 137 15.33 4.53 0.41
C PHE A 137 16.82 4.28 0.19
N THR A 138 17.34 4.66 -0.99
CA THR A 138 18.71 4.36 -1.41
C THR A 138 19.62 5.59 -1.48
N GLU A 139 19.05 6.79 -1.38
CA GLU A 139 19.80 8.04 -1.30
C GLU A 139 19.86 8.56 0.13
N PRO A 140 20.90 9.39 0.46
CA PRO A 140 21.04 10.00 1.77
C PRO A 140 19.83 10.88 2.13
N SER A 141 19.17 10.59 3.24
CA SER A 141 18.05 11.38 3.74
C SER A 141 18.54 12.66 4.40
N ALA A 142 18.29 13.81 3.78
CA ALA A 142 18.68 15.11 4.32
C ALA A 142 18.00 15.42 5.67
N GLY A 143 16.74 14.97 5.85
CA GLY A 143 15.96 15.13 7.08
C GLY A 143 16.42 14.22 8.24
N TYR A 144 17.31 13.27 7.97
CA TYR A 144 17.77 12.31 8.97
C TYR A 144 19.29 12.09 8.91
N HIS A 145 20.05 13.19 8.92
CA HIS A 145 21.52 13.21 9.01
C HIS A 145 22.26 12.43 7.91
N GLY A 146 21.66 12.32 6.72
CA GLY A 146 22.26 11.59 5.61
C GLY A 146 22.12 10.06 5.69
N LEU A 147 21.26 9.55 6.55
CA LEU A 147 21.00 8.11 6.65
C LEU A 147 20.42 7.57 5.34
N ILE A 148 20.97 6.46 4.87
CA ILE A 148 20.42 5.67 3.75
C ILE A 148 19.59 4.53 4.37
N TYR A 149 18.27 4.63 4.25
CA TYR A 149 17.34 3.72 4.93
C TYR A 149 17.60 2.25 4.60
N ASN A 150 17.78 1.93 3.32
CA ASN A 150 17.93 0.55 2.87
C ASN A 150 19.25 -0.10 3.36
N GLU A 151 20.32 0.69 3.49
CA GLU A 151 21.62 0.19 3.96
C GLU A 151 21.64 -0.04 5.47
N VAL A 152 21.07 0.91 6.23
CA VAL A 152 21.19 0.92 7.70
C VAL A 152 20.10 0.09 8.37
N ILE A 153 18.89 0.09 7.81
CA ILE A 153 17.70 -0.51 8.44
C ILE A 153 17.28 -1.80 7.72
N GLY A 154 17.65 -1.97 6.44
CA GLY A 154 17.37 -3.18 5.69
C GLY A 154 15.87 -3.45 5.52
N ALA A 155 15.41 -4.64 5.87
CA ALA A 155 14.02 -5.09 5.66
C ALA A 155 12.96 -4.20 6.33
N ALA A 156 13.30 -3.46 7.38
CA ALA A 156 12.38 -2.56 8.08
C ALA A 156 12.42 -1.10 7.55
N SER A 157 13.08 -0.84 6.43
CA SER A 157 13.27 0.52 5.88
C SER A 157 11.96 1.26 5.65
N PHE A 158 10.96 0.58 5.07
CA PHE A 158 9.66 1.19 4.79
C PHE A 158 8.97 1.61 6.09
N ILE A 159 8.82 0.68 7.04
CA ILE A 159 8.09 1.00 8.27
C ILE A 159 8.82 2.03 9.13
N ALA A 160 10.16 2.05 9.10
CA ALA A 160 10.95 3.07 9.77
C ALA A 160 10.69 4.45 9.16
N LYS A 161 10.72 4.56 7.82
CA LYS A 161 10.43 5.80 7.10
C LYS A 161 8.99 6.27 7.34
N VAL A 162 8.02 5.38 7.31
CA VAL A 162 6.61 5.68 7.63
C VAL A 162 6.48 6.24 9.06
N ARG A 163 7.20 5.70 10.04
CA ARG A 163 7.17 6.21 11.42
C ARG A 163 7.85 7.55 11.56
N ILE A 164 8.98 7.75 10.89
CA ILE A 164 9.80 8.96 11.00
C ILE A 164 9.15 10.11 10.24
N GLU A 165 8.85 9.92 8.96
CA GLU A 165 8.36 10.99 8.09
C GLU A 165 6.82 11.03 8.06
N GLY A 166 6.16 9.89 7.99
CA GLY A 166 4.70 9.83 7.96
C GLY A 166 4.07 10.16 9.32
N LEU A 167 4.26 9.27 10.29
CA LEU A 167 3.56 9.40 11.58
C LEU A 167 4.03 10.61 12.38
N ARG A 168 5.33 10.87 12.46
CA ARG A 168 5.87 12.00 13.22
C ARG A 168 5.47 13.34 12.61
N ASP A 169 5.60 13.48 11.28
CA ASP A 169 5.51 14.79 10.62
C ASP A 169 4.08 15.12 10.16
N TYR A 170 3.32 14.11 9.74
CA TYR A 170 1.94 14.28 9.29
C TYR A 170 0.87 13.79 10.28
N GLY A 171 1.20 12.86 11.16
CA GLY A 171 0.24 12.19 12.03
C GLY A 171 -0.43 11.04 11.25
N ALA A 172 -1.59 10.47 11.65
CA ALA A 172 -2.42 10.82 12.77
C ALA A 172 -2.14 9.89 13.96
N ALA A 173 -2.03 10.45 15.15
CA ALA A 173 -1.97 9.65 16.37
C ALA A 173 -3.36 9.07 16.69
N LEU A 174 -3.39 7.94 17.42
CA LEU A 174 -4.62 7.42 17.98
C LEU A 174 -5.18 8.38 19.01
N SER A 175 -6.50 8.53 18.99
CA SER A 175 -7.23 9.34 19.98
C SER A 175 -7.29 8.66 21.36
#